data_89ac52abf430ebb749e2ea31dfb325dd
#
_entry.id   89ac52abf430ebb749e2ea31dfb325dd
#
_cell.length_a   1.000
_cell.length_b   1.000
_cell.length_c   1.000
_cell.angle_alpha   90.00
_cell.angle_beta   90.00
_cell.angle_gamma   90.00
#
_symmetry.space_group_name_H-M   'P 1'
#
loop_
_entity.id
_entity.type
_entity.pdbx_description
1 polymer ?
#
loop_
_entity_poly.entity_id
_entity_poly.type
_entity_poly.pdbx_seq_one_letter_code
_entity_poly.pdbx_strand_id
1 'polypeptide(L)'
;VLCLGSTQAELAGSKPNIILIITDDQGYGPVGKHGHPWIKTPHLDTLHDTSARFTRFLVSPTCSPTRAALMTGRHPMKNGVTHTILERERMTLDATTLPQVLKTGGYTSGIFGKWHLGDEEPYQPHKRGFDEAFIHGAGGIGQAYKCSCADAPGNKYFDPVIRHNGSFVKTKGYCTDLFFTAAMGWIREKKDGDAAGEKKEGDAK
;
A
#
# COMPACT_ATOMS: atom_id res chain seq x y z
N VAL A 1 -36.47 25.74 -10.71
CA VAL A 1 -35.84 24.46 -10.27
C VAL A 1 -34.70 24.19 -11.23
N LEU A 2 -33.47 24.58 -10.87
CA LEU A 2 -32.26 24.19 -11.58
C LEU A 2 -31.89 22.77 -11.15
N CYS A 3 -32.11 21.78 -12.00
CA CYS A 3 -31.45 20.48 -11.87
C CYS A 3 -29.98 20.66 -12.19
N LEU A 4 -29.12 20.78 -11.18
CA LEU A 4 -27.71 20.52 -11.30
C LEU A 4 -27.57 19.02 -11.54
N GLY A 5 -27.41 18.63 -12.80
CA GLY A 5 -27.04 17.27 -13.17
C GLY A 5 -25.66 16.96 -12.56
N SER A 6 -25.66 16.19 -11.47
CA SER A 6 -24.46 15.50 -11.03
C SER A 6 -24.08 14.54 -12.16
N THR A 7 -23.03 14.83 -12.90
CA THR A 7 -22.36 13.83 -13.74
C THR A 7 -21.83 12.75 -12.80
N GLN A 8 -22.64 11.71 -12.54
CA GLN A 8 -22.11 10.45 -12.03
C GLN A 8 -21.13 9.96 -13.11
N ALA A 9 -19.84 10.03 -12.80
CA ALA A 9 -18.86 9.35 -13.62
C ALA A 9 -19.27 7.87 -13.67
N GLU A 10 -19.58 7.39 -14.87
CA GLU A 10 -19.91 5.98 -15.05
C GLU A 10 -18.66 5.17 -14.79
N LEU A 11 -18.58 4.54 -13.60
CA LEU A 11 -17.44 3.68 -13.21
C LEU A 11 -17.45 2.36 -13.97
N ALA A 12 -18.63 1.94 -14.47
CA ALA A 12 -18.77 0.73 -15.25
C ALA A 12 -17.98 0.84 -16.58
N GLY A 13 -17.01 -0.05 -16.78
CA GLY A 13 -16.14 -0.07 -17.95
C GLY A 13 -14.97 0.92 -17.91
N SER A 14 -14.90 1.82 -16.92
CA SER A 14 -13.73 2.67 -16.71
C SER A 14 -12.58 1.87 -16.04
N LYS A 15 -11.35 2.33 -16.22
CA LYS A 15 -10.15 1.82 -15.50
C LYS A 15 -9.59 2.92 -14.62
N PRO A 16 -10.22 3.24 -13.47
CA PRO A 16 -9.76 4.32 -12.61
C PRO A 16 -8.42 3.96 -11.98
N ASN A 17 -7.56 4.94 -11.78
CA ASN A 17 -6.39 4.78 -10.92
C ASN A 17 -6.83 4.54 -9.47
N ILE A 18 -6.17 3.59 -8.79
CA ILE A 18 -6.51 3.17 -7.44
C ILE A 18 -5.35 3.48 -6.50
N ILE A 19 -5.58 4.29 -5.48
CA ILE A 19 -4.62 4.56 -4.41
C ILE A 19 -5.19 4.00 -3.11
N LEU A 20 -4.53 2.98 -2.56
CA LEU A 20 -4.86 2.39 -1.26
C LEU A 20 -3.85 2.86 -0.22
N ILE A 21 -4.30 3.62 0.77
CA ILE A 21 -3.47 4.10 1.89
C ILE A 21 -3.88 3.36 3.15
N ILE A 22 -2.92 2.68 3.78
CA ILE A 22 -3.10 1.96 5.04
C ILE A 22 -2.21 2.63 6.09
N THR A 23 -2.80 3.22 7.10
CA THR A 23 -2.07 3.69 8.28
C THR A 23 -1.75 2.51 9.20
N ASP A 24 -0.57 2.53 9.83
CA ASP A 24 -0.11 1.47 10.74
C ASP A 24 -0.32 1.94 12.19
N ASP A 25 -1.04 1.12 12.99
CA ASP A 25 -1.37 1.37 14.39
C ASP A 25 -2.05 2.73 14.69
N GLN A 26 -2.70 3.33 13.69
CA GLN A 26 -3.49 4.55 13.89
C GLN A 26 -4.86 4.20 14.47
N GLY A 27 -5.14 4.66 15.67
CA GLY A 27 -6.46 4.54 16.27
C GLY A 27 -7.49 5.47 15.63
N TYR A 28 -8.76 5.28 16.00
CA TYR A 28 -9.86 6.16 15.55
C TYR A 28 -9.67 7.62 16.01
N GLY A 29 -9.16 7.81 17.24
CA GLY A 29 -9.04 9.13 17.86
C GLY A 29 -8.05 10.11 17.21
N PRO A 30 -6.88 9.69 16.72
CA PRO A 30 -5.87 10.60 16.15
C PRO A 30 -6.21 11.17 14.78
N VAL A 31 -7.43 11.68 14.60
CA VAL A 31 -7.92 12.42 13.43
C VAL A 31 -8.66 13.64 13.94
N GLY A 32 -8.37 14.82 13.39
CA GLY A 32 -8.95 16.09 13.84
C GLY A 32 -10.48 16.07 13.82
N LYS A 33 -11.09 15.58 12.75
CA LYS A 33 -12.55 15.42 12.61
C LYS A 33 -13.18 14.46 13.62
N HIS A 34 -12.40 13.60 14.24
CA HIS A 34 -12.88 12.73 15.31
C HIS A 34 -12.78 13.37 16.70
N GLY A 35 -12.43 14.65 16.78
CA GLY A 35 -12.38 15.43 18.02
C GLY A 35 -11.07 15.33 18.78
N HIS A 36 -9.95 14.97 18.10
CA HIS A 36 -8.65 14.93 18.78
C HIS A 36 -8.23 16.35 19.25
N PRO A 37 -7.89 16.54 20.55
CA PRO A 37 -7.73 17.88 21.10
C PRO A 37 -6.49 18.62 20.61
N TRP A 38 -5.42 17.92 20.22
CA TRP A 38 -4.13 18.52 19.84
C TRP A 38 -3.70 18.21 18.41
N ILE A 39 -3.92 16.97 17.93
CA ILE A 39 -3.49 16.56 16.60
C ILE A 39 -4.37 17.25 15.56
N LYS A 40 -3.71 17.89 14.60
CA LYS A 40 -4.34 18.53 13.44
C LYS A 40 -4.07 17.70 12.20
N THR A 41 -5.11 17.33 11.49
CA THR A 41 -5.03 16.49 10.28
C THR A 41 -5.80 17.12 9.11
N PRO A 42 -5.41 18.35 8.66
CA PRO A 42 -6.24 19.12 7.74
C PRO A 42 -6.55 18.41 6.42
N HIS A 43 -5.62 17.62 5.89
CA HIS A 43 -5.82 16.87 4.66
C HIS A 43 -6.75 15.66 4.87
N LEU A 44 -6.59 14.93 5.98
CA LEU A 44 -7.50 13.83 6.33
C LEU A 44 -8.90 14.36 6.68
N ASP A 45 -8.97 15.52 7.33
CA ASP A 45 -10.23 16.19 7.66
C ASP A 45 -10.97 16.60 6.38
N THR A 46 -10.27 17.12 5.38
CA THR A 46 -10.85 17.43 4.06
C THR A 46 -11.34 16.15 3.37
N LEU A 47 -10.54 15.10 3.37
CA LEU A 47 -10.92 13.82 2.80
C LEU A 47 -12.15 13.24 3.51
N HIS A 48 -12.21 13.32 4.83
CA HIS A 48 -13.36 12.92 5.63
C HIS A 48 -14.65 13.63 5.20
N ASP A 49 -14.58 14.94 4.90
CA ASP A 49 -15.76 15.74 4.55
C ASP A 49 -16.24 15.54 3.11
N THR A 50 -15.34 15.09 2.22
CA THR A 50 -15.61 14.99 0.77
C THR A 50 -15.73 13.56 0.26
N SER A 51 -15.65 12.55 1.13
CA SER A 51 -15.61 11.14 0.75
C SER A 51 -16.72 10.31 1.41
N ALA A 52 -17.00 9.15 0.83
CA ALA A 52 -17.80 8.12 1.51
C ALA A 52 -17.03 7.56 2.70
N ARG A 53 -17.67 7.53 3.86
CA ARG A 53 -17.09 7.03 5.10
C ARG A 53 -17.81 5.77 5.58
N PHE A 54 -17.05 4.72 5.81
CA PHE A 54 -17.54 3.51 6.45
C PHE A 54 -17.36 3.59 7.96
N THR A 55 -18.46 3.65 8.71
CA THR A 55 -18.43 3.79 10.18
C THR A 55 -18.20 2.46 10.91
N ARG A 56 -18.27 1.34 10.21
CA ARG A 56 -18.12 -0.02 10.76
C ARG A 56 -17.14 -0.85 9.92
N PHE A 57 -16.05 -0.25 9.49
CA PHE A 57 -14.98 -0.97 8.80
C PHE A 57 -14.01 -1.52 9.86
N LEU A 58 -14.18 -2.80 10.18
CA LEU A 58 -13.37 -3.48 11.20
C LEU A 58 -12.17 -4.15 10.56
N VAL A 59 -11.06 -4.15 11.27
CA VAL A 59 -9.81 -4.80 10.89
C VAL A 59 -9.38 -5.80 11.96
N SER A 60 -8.44 -6.67 11.66
CA SER A 60 -7.81 -7.52 12.66
C SER A 60 -7.03 -6.68 13.66
N PRO A 61 -6.87 -7.13 14.92
CA PRO A 61 -6.19 -6.34 15.96
C PRO A 61 -4.69 -6.19 15.74
N THR A 62 -4.12 -6.84 14.73
CA THR A 62 -2.69 -6.83 14.40
C THR A 62 -2.45 -6.63 12.92
N CYS A 63 -1.21 -6.24 12.56
CA CYS A 63 -0.84 -5.76 11.24
C CYS A 63 -0.88 -6.83 10.13
N SER A 64 -0.14 -7.93 10.24
CA SER A 64 -0.07 -8.94 9.18
C SER A 64 -1.42 -9.57 8.84
N PRO A 65 -2.28 -9.96 9.80
CA PRO A 65 -3.62 -10.45 9.51
C PRO A 65 -4.48 -9.44 8.74
N THR A 66 -4.47 -8.17 9.12
CA THR A 66 -5.20 -7.12 8.40
C THR A 66 -4.67 -6.97 6.98
N ARG A 67 -3.34 -6.93 6.81
CA ARG A 67 -2.68 -6.80 5.50
C ARG A 67 -2.99 -7.98 4.59
N ALA A 68 -2.94 -9.20 5.12
CA ALA A 68 -3.29 -10.40 4.37
C ALA A 68 -4.75 -10.39 3.90
N ALA A 69 -5.68 -9.95 4.77
CA ALA A 69 -7.09 -9.82 4.40
C ALA A 69 -7.31 -8.79 3.29
N LEU A 70 -6.68 -7.62 3.38
CA LEU A 70 -6.76 -6.57 2.36
C LEU A 70 -6.15 -7.02 1.03
N MET A 71 -4.99 -7.70 1.08
CA MET A 71 -4.32 -8.18 -0.13
C MET A 71 -5.05 -9.30 -0.85
N THR A 72 -5.93 -10.04 -0.20
CA THR A 72 -6.52 -11.26 -0.78
C THR A 72 -8.05 -11.27 -0.79
N GLY A 73 -8.70 -10.33 -0.10
CA GLY A 73 -10.15 -10.39 0.14
C GLY A 73 -10.61 -11.58 0.98
N ARG A 74 -9.69 -12.28 1.68
CA ARG A 74 -9.97 -13.51 2.43
C ARG A 74 -9.66 -13.32 3.91
N HIS A 75 -10.38 -14.04 4.76
CA HIS A 75 -10.07 -14.06 6.20
C HIS A 75 -8.62 -14.48 6.44
N PRO A 76 -7.85 -13.80 7.33
CA PRO A 76 -6.41 -14.06 7.51
C PRO A 76 -6.07 -15.52 7.83
N MET A 77 -6.89 -16.21 8.60
CA MET A 77 -6.71 -17.63 8.90
C MET A 77 -6.69 -18.53 7.65
N LYS A 78 -7.44 -18.16 6.61
CA LYS A 78 -7.42 -18.86 5.32
C LYS A 78 -6.18 -18.59 4.49
N ASN A 79 -5.43 -17.55 4.85
CA ASN A 79 -4.17 -17.17 4.22
C ASN A 79 -2.95 -17.67 5.00
N GLY A 80 -3.16 -18.45 6.08
CA GLY A 80 -2.08 -18.91 6.96
C GLY A 80 -1.53 -17.84 7.90
N VAL A 81 -2.03 -16.60 7.82
CA VAL A 81 -1.52 -15.48 8.64
C VAL A 81 -2.29 -15.42 9.95
N THR A 82 -1.66 -15.86 11.02
CA THR A 82 -2.26 -15.99 12.35
C THR A 82 -1.66 -15.05 13.38
N HIS A 83 -0.51 -14.45 13.08
CA HIS A 83 0.22 -13.54 13.95
C HIS A 83 1.14 -12.63 13.14
N THR A 84 1.96 -11.84 13.83
CA THR A 84 2.84 -10.81 13.26
C THR A 84 4.33 -11.15 13.33
N ILE A 85 4.68 -12.37 13.70
CA ILE A 85 6.07 -12.81 13.89
C ILE A 85 6.31 -14.20 13.33
N LEU A 86 7.54 -14.45 12.91
CA LEU A 86 8.04 -15.73 12.42
C LEU A 86 7.20 -16.23 11.22
N GLU A 87 7.04 -17.54 11.09
CA GLU A 87 6.26 -18.14 10.00
C GLU A 87 4.78 -17.74 10.01
N ARG A 88 4.25 -17.27 11.13
CA ARG A 88 2.83 -16.93 11.31
C ARG A 88 2.41 -15.62 10.62
N GLU A 89 3.35 -14.85 10.10
CA GLU A 89 3.10 -13.67 9.26
C GLU A 89 3.12 -13.99 7.76
N ARG A 90 3.59 -15.17 7.37
CA ARG A 90 3.69 -15.58 5.97
C ARG A 90 2.32 -15.79 5.36
N MET A 91 2.01 -15.04 4.34
CA MET A 91 0.81 -15.24 3.54
C MET A 91 1.02 -16.41 2.59
N THR A 92 0.11 -17.40 2.63
CA THR A 92 0.23 -18.60 1.76
C THR A 92 0.45 -18.22 0.30
N LEU A 93 1.32 -18.98 -0.37
CA LEU A 93 1.65 -18.75 -1.79
C LEU A 93 0.47 -19.07 -2.71
N ASP A 94 -0.48 -19.91 -2.27
CA ASP A 94 -1.69 -20.26 -3.02
C ASP A 94 -2.75 -19.15 -3.04
N ALA A 95 -2.59 -18.12 -2.21
CA ALA A 95 -3.52 -16.99 -2.20
C ALA A 95 -3.28 -16.08 -3.41
N THR A 96 -4.32 -15.81 -4.18
CA THR A 96 -4.29 -14.75 -5.20
C THR A 96 -4.37 -13.40 -4.52
N THR A 97 -3.48 -12.49 -4.88
CA THR A 97 -3.39 -11.15 -4.30
C THR A 97 -4.10 -10.10 -5.15
N LEU A 98 -4.49 -8.99 -4.52
CA LEU A 98 -5.11 -7.86 -5.20
C LEU A 98 -4.31 -7.38 -6.44
N PRO A 99 -2.98 -7.14 -6.37
CA PRO A 99 -2.22 -6.75 -7.56
C PRO A 99 -2.20 -7.83 -8.65
N GLN A 100 -2.21 -9.11 -8.30
CA GLN A 100 -2.32 -10.19 -9.30
C GLN A 100 -3.68 -10.15 -10.03
N VAL A 101 -4.77 -9.88 -9.32
CA VAL A 101 -6.09 -9.70 -9.93
C VAL A 101 -6.12 -8.46 -10.80
N LEU A 102 -5.63 -7.33 -10.31
CA LEU A 102 -5.60 -6.07 -11.07
C LEU A 102 -4.77 -6.20 -12.34
N LYS A 103 -3.68 -6.97 -12.32
CA LYS A 103 -2.84 -7.24 -13.48
C LYS A 103 -3.60 -7.89 -14.63
N THR A 104 -4.60 -8.75 -14.36
CA THR A 104 -5.46 -9.32 -15.40
C THR A 104 -6.33 -8.28 -16.08
N GLY A 105 -6.60 -7.15 -15.42
CA GLY A 105 -7.29 -5.99 -15.96
C GLY A 105 -6.37 -4.97 -16.66
N GLY A 106 -5.06 -5.27 -16.76
CA GLY A 106 -4.07 -4.40 -17.38
C GLY A 106 -3.56 -3.28 -16.47
N TYR A 107 -3.70 -3.44 -15.14
CA TYR A 107 -3.12 -2.49 -14.18
C TYR A 107 -1.65 -2.79 -13.91
N THR A 108 -0.86 -1.73 -13.70
CA THR A 108 0.47 -1.76 -13.11
C THR A 108 0.36 -1.39 -11.64
N SER A 109 1.01 -2.14 -10.75
CA SER A 109 0.86 -1.99 -9.30
C SER A 109 2.17 -1.69 -8.60
N GLY A 110 2.21 -0.68 -7.72
CA GLY A 110 3.33 -0.36 -6.86
C GLY A 110 2.98 -0.45 -5.38
N ILE A 111 3.95 -0.83 -4.55
CA ILE A 111 3.84 -0.81 -3.09
C ILE A 111 4.98 -0.02 -2.46
N PHE A 112 4.65 0.89 -1.55
CA PHE A 112 5.59 1.79 -0.89
C PHE A 112 5.31 1.81 0.60
N GLY A 113 6.26 1.32 1.42
CA GLY A 113 6.12 1.25 2.86
C GLY A 113 6.20 -0.17 3.42
N LYS A 114 5.34 -0.50 4.38
CA LYS A 114 5.38 -1.78 5.09
C LYS A 114 4.77 -2.93 4.27
N TRP A 115 5.50 -4.06 4.20
CA TRP A 115 4.98 -5.31 3.64
C TRP A 115 4.40 -6.24 4.71
N HIS A 116 5.24 -6.86 5.51
CA HIS A 116 4.90 -7.70 6.67
C HIS A 116 4.02 -8.93 6.35
N LEU A 117 4.27 -9.59 5.23
CA LEU A 117 3.54 -10.79 4.79
C LEU A 117 4.47 -11.93 4.36
N GLY A 118 5.67 -11.98 4.93
CA GLY A 118 6.72 -12.96 4.69
C GLY A 118 7.99 -12.32 4.17
N ASP A 119 9.12 -12.86 4.60
CA ASP A 119 10.46 -12.30 4.41
C ASP A 119 11.18 -12.87 3.21
N GLU A 120 10.99 -14.17 3.01
CA GLU A 120 11.75 -14.93 2.04
C GLU A 120 11.31 -14.58 0.62
N GLU A 121 12.17 -14.87 -0.32
CA GLU A 121 12.04 -14.45 -1.71
C GLU A 121 10.67 -14.78 -2.34
N PRO A 122 10.04 -15.96 -2.17
CA PRO A 122 8.73 -16.24 -2.76
C PRO A 122 7.59 -15.39 -2.19
N TYR A 123 7.76 -14.84 -0.99
CA TYR A 123 6.77 -14.01 -0.30
C TYR A 123 6.93 -12.52 -0.60
N GLN A 124 8.02 -12.11 -1.24
CA GLN A 124 8.30 -10.70 -1.52
C GLN A 124 7.25 -10.08 -2.46
N PRO A 125 6.95 -8.77 -2.35
CA PRO A 125 5.90 -8.13 -3.14
C PRO A 125 6.02 -8.32 -4.65
N HIS A 126 7.23 -8.27 -5.20
CA HIS A 126 7.48 -8.46 -6.63
C HIS A 126 7.15 -9.90 -7.11
N LYS A 127 7.11 -10.88 -6.22
CA LYS A 127 6.61 -12.24 -6.49
C LYS A 127 5.11 -12.37 -6.25
N ARG A 128 4.51 -11.37 -5.63
CA ARG A 128 3.09 -11.33 -5.26
C ARG A 128 2.29 -10.33 -6.09
N GLY A 129 2.79 -9.96 -7.29
CA GLY A 129 2.07 -9.23 -8.30
C GLY A 129 2.37 -7.74 -8.38
N PHE A 130 3.20 -7.19 -7.50
CA PHE A 130 3.62 -5.79 -7.62
C PHE A 130 4.75 -5.65 -8.65
N ASP A 131 4.62 -4.65 -9.51
CA ASP A 131 5.62 -4.32 -10.54
C ASP A 131 6.70 -3.38 -9.97
N GLU A 132 6.37 -2.66 -8.91
CA GLU A 132 7.28 -1.79 -8.16
C GLU A 132 7.12 -2.04 -6.66
N ALA A 133 8.25 -2.17 -5.93
CA ALA A 133 8.25 -2.39 -4.49
C ALA A 133 9.36 -1.62 -3.79
N PHE A 134 9.02 -0.62 -2.99
CA PHE A 134 9.94 0.17 -2.17
C PHE A 134 9.50 0.07 -0.72
N ILE A 135 10.03 -0.93 0.03
CA ILE A 135 9.42 -1.42 1.26
C ILE A 135 10.43 -1.65 2.40
N HIS A 136 9.88 -1.73 3.61
CA HIS A 136 10.46 -2.51 4.70
C HIS A 136 9.64 -3.78 4.90
N GLY A 137 10.28 -4.89 5.23
CA GLY A 137 9.63 -6.20 5.27
C GLY A 137 9.07 -6.58 6.63
N ALA A 138 9.66 -6.12 7.74
CA ALA A 138 9.28 -6.47 9.10
C ALA A 138 8.05 -5.70 9.63
N GLY A 139 7.61 -6.01 10.83
CA GLY A 139 6.52 -5.35 11.54
C GLY A 139 6.74 -3.85 11.75
N GLY A 140 7.97 -3.45 11.98
CA GLY A 140 8.47 -2.07 11.97
C GLY A 140 9.92 -2.07 11.52
N ILE A 141 10.43 -0.93 11.04
CA ILE A 141 11.83 -0.82 10.65
C ILE A 141 12.74 -1.13 11.85
N GLY A 142 13.67 -2.07 11.68
CA GLY A 142 14.55 -2.53 12.76
C GLY A 142 13.92 -3.54 13.73
N GLN A 143 12.70 -4.00 13.45
CA GLN A 143 12.01 -5.02 14.26
C GLN A 143 12.10 -6.43 13.67
N ALA A 144 12.97 -6.64 12.69
CA ALA A 144 13.21 -7.96 12.14
C ALA A 144 13.75 -8.90 13.25
N TYR A 145 13.17 -10.10 13.36
CA TYR A 145 13.65 -11.10 14.29
C TYR A 145 14.99 -11.69 13.83
N LYS A 146 15.68 -12.36 14.76
CA LYS A 146 16.98 -12.97 14.47
C LYS A 146 16.85 -13.93 13.27
N CYS A 147 17.75 -13.83 12.32
CA CYS A 147 17.78 -14.59 11.05
C CYS A 147 16.67 -14.22 10.05
N SER A 148 15.85 -13.20 10.32
CA SER A 148 14.94 -12.65 9.31
C SER A 148 15.71 -11.95 8.21
N CYS A 149 15.21 -12.06 6.98
CA CYS A 149 15.71 -11.32 5.81
C CYS A 149 14.80 -10.14 5.45
N ALA A 150 13.84 -9.80 6.31
CA ALA A 150 12.88 -8.71 6.08
C ALA A 150 13.55 -7.35 5.93
N ASP A 151 14.49 -7.05 6.83
CA ASP A 151 15.18 -5.77 6.91
C ASP A 151 16.70 -5.92 7.03
N ALA A 152 17.42 -4.88 6.68
CA ALA A 152 18.85 -4.80 6.93
C ALA A 152 19.16 -4.78 8.44
N PRO A 153 20.24 -5.44 8.90
CA PRO A 153 20.63 -5.43 10.31
C PRO A 153 20.84 -4.01 10.85
N GLY A 154 20.29 -3.72 12.04
CA GLY A 154 20.43 -2.42 12.68
C GLY A 154 19.69 -1.28 12.02
N ASN A 155 18.71 -1.57 11.17
CA ASN A 155 17.90 -0.59 10.47
C ASN A 155 17.14 0.34 11.42
N LYS A 156 16.86 1.57 11.00
CA LYS A 156 16.23 2.63 11.80
C LYS A 156 15.19 3.39 10.97
N TYR A 157 14.32 4.16 11.63
CA TYR A 157 13.33 5.00 10.96
C TYR A 157 13.93 6.21 10.23
N PHE A 158 15.08 6.71 10.69
CA PHE A 158 15.86 7.75 10.02
C PHE A 158 17.04 7.12 9.26
N ASP A 159 17.24 7.57 8.04
CA ASP A 159 18.25 7.06 7.10
C ASP A 159 18.16 5.51 6.94
N PRO A 160 16.97 4.97 6.70
CA PRO A 160 16.78 3.53 6.64
C PRO A 160 17.46 2.91 5.42
N VAL A 161 17.76 1.63 5.54
CA VAL A 161 18.04 0.78 4.39
C VAL A 161 16.72 0.15 3.95
N ILE A 162 16.26 0.49 2.77
CA ILE A 162 14.97 0.07 2.21
C ILE A 162 15.19 -1.04 1.18
N ARG A 163 14.26 -1.98 1.09
CA ARG A 163 14.27 -2.98 0.05
C ARG A 163 13.54 -2.44 -1.19
N HIS A 164 14.27 -2.22 -2.27
CA HIS A 164 13.77 -1.75 -3.55
C HIS A 164 13.85 -2.91 -4.56
N ASN A 165 12.71 -3.41 -5.00
CA ASN A 165 12.61 -4.52 -5.95
C ASN A 165 13.53 -5.71 -5.61
N GLY A 166 13.54 -6.09 -4.32
CA GLY A 166 14.32 -7.21 -3.81
C GLY A 166 15.74 -6.87 -3.33
N SER A 167 16.28 -5.70 -3.66
CA SER A 167 17.64 -5.28 -3.27
C SER A 167 17.62 -4.24 -2.16
N PHE A 168 18.59 -4.30 -1.25
CA PHE A 168 18.72 -3.28 -0.22
C PHE A 168 19.42 -2.03 -0.75
N VAL A 169 18.79 -0.86 -0.55
CA VAL A 169 19.29 0.46 -0.91
C VAL A 169 19.37 1.36 0.32
N LYS A 170 20.49 2.07 0.48
CA LYS A 170 20.63 3.09 1.52
C LYS A 170 19.84 4.33 1.13
N THR A 171 19.13 4.89 2.09
CA THR A 171 18.37 6.13 1.89
C THR A 171 18.78 7.19 2.91
N LYS A 172 18.26 8.40 2.78
CA LYS A 172 18.50 9.51 3.70
C LYS A 172 17.20 10.25 3.97
N GLY A 173 16.85 10.40 5.24
CA GLY A 173 15.65 11.07 5.71
C GLY A 173 14.76 10.17 6.54
N TYR A 174 13.57 10.64 6.87
CA TYR A 174 12.57 9.89 7.63
C TYR A 174 11.82 8.92 6.72
N CYS A 175 11.61 7.68 7.17
CA CYS A 175 11.10 6.59 6.35
C CYS A 175 9.75 6.89 5.69
N THR A 176 8.79 7.49 6.40
CA THR A 176 7.47 7.79 5.85
C THR A 176 7.55 8.81 4.71
N ASP A 177 8.38 9.85 4.86
CA ASP A 177 8.61 10.84 3.80
C ASP A 177 9.23 10.20 2.56
N LEU A 178 10.15 9.26 2.77
CA LEU A 178 10.79 8.50 1.69
C LEU A 178 9.78 7.64 0.93
N PHE A 179 8.89 6.93 1.65
CA PHE A 179 7.86 6.11 1.01
C PHE A 179 6.87 6.95 0.20
N PHE A 180 6.40 8.07 0.75
CA PHE A 180 5.50 8.95 0.01
C PHE A 180 6.19 9.63 -1.17
N THR A 181 7.45 10.05 -1.01
CA THR A 181 8.24 10.64 -2.11
C THR A 181 8.42 9.64 -3.25
N ALA A 182 8.78 8.39 -2.94
CA ALA A 182 8.91 7.34 -3.93
C ALA A 182 7.58 7.03 -4.63
N ALA A 183 6.49 6.91 -3.87
CA ALA A 183 5.15 6.69 -4.42
C ALA A 183 4.72 7.79 -5.38
N MET A 184 4.88 9.06 -4.96
CA MET A 184 4.54 10.21 -5.81
C MET A 184 5.40 10.29 -7.07
N GLY A 185 6.69 9.95 -6.98
CA GLY A 185 7.59 9.87 -8.12
C GLY A 185 7.13 8.82 -9.13
N TRP A 186 6.84 7.63 -8.66
CA TRP A 186 6.35 6.53 -9.49
C TRP A 186 4.99 6.84 -10.16
N ILE A 187 4.04 7.45 -9.43
CA ILE A 187 2.74 7.87 -10.00
C ILE A 187 2.93 8.88 -11.13
N ARG A 188 3.84 9.86 -10.97
CA ARG A 188 4.14 10.83 -12.03
C ARG A 188 4.74 10.17 -13.26
N GLU A 189 5.71 9.27 -13.06
CA GLU A 189 6.34 8.51 -14.15
C GLU A 189 5.30 7.73 -14.97
N LYS A 190 4.35 7.05 -14.32
CA LYS A 190 3.28 6.31 -15.02
C LYS A 190 2.36 7.23 -15.81
N LYS A 191 1.94 8.34 -15.20
CA LYS A 191 1.11 9.34 -15.86
C LYS A 191 1.79 9.91 -17.12
N ASP A 192 3.07 10.25 -17.03
CA ASP A 192 3.83 10.83 -18.14
C ASP A 192 4.09 9.78 -19.24
N GLY A 193 4.29 8.51 -18.87
CA GLY A 193 4.41 7.38 -19.78
C GLY A 193 3.13 7.12 -20.59
N ASP A 194 1.98 7.15 -19.95
CA ASP A 194 0.68 6.98 -20.58
C ASP A 194 0.40 8.13 -21.58
N ALA A 195 0.68 9.38 -21.19
CA ALA A 195 0.51 10.55 -22.05
C ALA A 195 1.44 10.52 -23.31
N ALA A 196 2.62 9.90 -23.18
CA ALA A 196 3.54 9.71 -24.31
C ALA A 196 3.09 8.57 -25.24
N GLY A 197 2.40 7.55 -24.71
CA GLY A 197 1.81 6.45 -25.46
C GLY A 197 0.63 6.91 -26.34
N GLU A 198 -0.28 7.68 -25.76
CA GLU A 198 -1.45 8.23 -26.48
C GLU A 198 -1.07 9.14 -27.65
N LYS A 199 0.03 9.90 -27.54
CA LYS A 199 0.54 10.74 -28.63
C LYS A 199 1.08 9.94 -29.81
N LYS A 200 1.63 8.74 -29.57
CA LYS A 200 2.17 7.88 -30.64
C LYS A 200 1.07 7.14 -31.43
N GLU A 201 -0.06 6.83 -30.80
CA GLU A 201 -1.21 6.23 -31.51
C GLU A 201 -2.03 7.27 -32.30
N GLY A 202 -2.02 8.53 -31.86
CA GLY A 202 -2.70 9.63 -32.57
C GLY A 202 -2.04 10.07 -33.87
N ASP A 203 -0.71 9.91 -33.98
CA ASP A 203 0.07 10.31 -35.15
C ASP A 203 0.18 9.21 -36.22
N ALA A 204 -0.44 8.05 -36.01
CA ALA A 204 -0.40 6.89 -36.92
C ALA A 204 -1.71 6.69 -37.72
N LYS A 205 -2.56 7.72 -37.80
CA LYS A 205 -3.80 7.69 -38.62
C LYS A 205 -3.79 8.71 -39.74
#